data_89713929f991bf3d3b6d1870ddf78bf1
#
_entry.id   89713929f991bf3d3b6d1870ddf78bf1
#
_cell.length_a   1.000
_cell.length_b   1.000
_cell.length_c   1.000
_cell.angle_alpha   90.00
_cell.angle_beta   90.00
_cell.angle_gamma   90.00
#
_symmetry.space_group_name_H-M   'P 1'
#
loop_
_entity.id
_entity.type
_entity.pdbx_description
1 polymer ?
#
loop_
_entity_poly.entity_id
_entity_poly.type
_entity_poly.pdbx_seq_one_letter_code
_entity_poly.pdbx_strand_id
1 'polypeptide(L)'
;GDVYKRQGPGVRCAVFLYGCALRCKFCHNPDTWCPSSISQTKEMTARELFDKAIRYKPYWKNNGGITVSGGEPLVQLDFVTEFFRLMKKEGVHTCVDTAGQPFRRDPEWLDRFNELMSLTDLFMLDLKQFDSKLHVELTGKDNANILDMARYLSDNGKEMWIRHVLVPGVTDDENDLRKMSDFIASLKTVS
;
A
#
# COMPACT_ATOMS: atom_id res chain seq x y z
N GLY A 1 -0.57 4.86 -21.09
CA GLY A 1 -1.13 6.06 -20.51
C GLY A 1 -1.86 5.90 -19.17
N ASP A 2 -2.21 4.72 -18.71
CA ASP A 2 -3.07 4.57 -17.51
C ASP A 2 -2.35 4.23 -16.21
N VAL A 3 -1.03 4.18 -16.22
CA VAL A 3 -0.24 3.84 -15.02
C VAL A 3 -0.46 4.87 -13.89
N TYR A 4 -0.70 6.13 -14.22
CA TYR A 4 -0.84 7.19 -13.23
C TYR A 4 -2.19 7.24 -12.50
N LYS A 5 -3.27 6.74 -13.10
CA LYS A 5 -4.61 6.75 -12.48
C LYS A 5 -4.81 5.64 -11.45
N ARG A 6 -3.92 4.64 -11.41
CA ARG A 6 -4.02 3.49 -10.48
C ARG A 6 -3.26 3.68 -9.18
N GLN A 7 -2.58 4.80 -9.00
CA GLN A 7 -1.68 5.08 -7.87
C GLN A 7 -2.26 6.10 -6.87
N GLY A 8 -3.56 6.37 -6.92
CA GLY A 8 -4.25 7.34 -6.09
C GLY A 8 -4.74 8.57 -6.86
N PRO A 9 -5.26 9.60 -6.17
CA PRO A 9 -5.87 10.77 -6.80
C PRO A 9 -4.85 11.69 -7.47
N GLY A 10 -5.24 12.32 -8.57
CA GLY A 10 -4.45 13.32 -9.29
C GLY A 10 -3.20 12.77 -9.99
N VAL A 11 -2.31 13.68 -10.39
CA VAL A 11 -1.00 13.33 -10.95
C VAL A 11 -0.04 13.04 -9.80
N ARG A 12 0.62 11.89 -9.82
CA ARG A 12 1.46 11.45 -8.69
C ARG A 12 2.82 10.94 -9.14
N CYS A 13 3.80 11.13 -8.29
CA CYS A 13 5.05 10.39 -8.40
C CYS A 13 4.90 9.08 -7.62
N ALA A 14 5.16 7.94 -8.25
CA ALA A 14 5.15 6.64 -7.61
C ALA A 14 6.58 6.21 -7.28
N VAL A 15 6.80 5.83 -6.03
CA VAL A 15 8.05 5.25 -5.53
C VAL A 15 7.84 3.77 -5.29
N PHE A 16 8.67 2.93 -5.87
CA PHE A 16 8.61 1.48 -5.73
C PHE A 16 9.74 1.00 -4.81
N LEU A 17 9.37 0.47 -3.66
CA LEU A 17 10.30 -0.11 -2.69
C LEU A 17 10.48 -1.60 -2.92
N TYR A 18 11.61 -2.11 -2.48
CA TYR A 18 11.92 -3.55 -2.52
C TYR A 18 11.57 -4.22 -1.19
N GLY A 19 11.29 -5.52 -1.29
CA GLY A 19 10.88 -6.35 -0.18
C GLY A 19 9.39 -6.62 -0.19
N CYS A 20 9.01 -7.90 -0.26
CA CYS A 20 7.63 -8.36 -0.11
C CYS A 20 7.65 -9.81 0.38
N ALA A 21 6.83 -10.12 1.39
CA ALA A 21 6.70 -11.48 1.88
C ALA A 21 5.64 -12.30 1.13
N LEU A 22 4.76 -11.64 0.39
CA LEU A 22 3.78 -12.31 -0.47
C LEU A 22 4.44 -12.84 -1.75
N ARG A 23 3.86 -13.89 -2.30
CA ARG A 23 4.26 -14.53 -3.58
C ARG A 23 3.06 -14.67 -4.49
N CYS A 24 2.39 -13.53 -4.73
CA CYS A 24 1.17 -13.50 -5.53
C CYS A 24 1.40 -14.06 -6.92
N LYS A 25 0.59 -15.02 -7.35
CA LYS A 25 0.69 -15.67 -8.66
C LYS A 25 0.52 -14.69 -9.83
N PHE A 26 -0.18 -13.56 -9.61
CA PHE A 26 -0.38 -12.50 -10.60
C PHE A 26 0.43 -11.22 -10.29
N CYS A 27 1.56 -11.33 -9.59
CA CYS A 27 2.35 -10.14 -9.23
C CYS A 27 2.78 -9.36 -10.46
N HIS A 28 2.49 -8.06 -10.51
CA HIS A 28 2.95 -7.18 -11.59
C HIS A 28 4.43 -6.82 -11.49
N ASN A 29 5.00 -6.90 -10.27
CA ASN A 29 6.38 -6.47 -10.00
C ASN A 29 7.15 -7.55 -9.22
N PRO A 30 7.29 -8.78 -9.76
CA PRO A 30 7.98 -9.87 -9.05
C PRO A 30 9.44 -9.51 -8.74
N ASP A 31 10.03 -8.63 -9.54
CA ASP A 31 11.39 -8.12 -9.34
C ASP A 31 11.57 -7.37 -8.01
N THR A 32 10.47 -6.84 -7.43
CA THR A 32 10.52 -6.15 -6.15
C THR A 32 10.49 -7.07 -4.93
N TRP A 33 10.41 -8.38 -5.11
CA TRP A 33 10.37 -9.31 -3.99
C TRP A 33 11.67 -9.34 -3.18
N CYS A 34 12.81 -9.26 -3.88
CA CYS A 34 14.13 -9.32 -3.26
C CYS A 34 15.11 -8.37 -3.96
N PRO A 35 15.88 -7.56 -3.20
CA PRO A 35 16.87 -6.64 -3.77
C PRO A 35 17.95 -7.30 -4.64
N SER A 36 18.28 -8.57 -4.36
CA SER A 36 19.32 -9.30 -5.07
C SER A 36 18.94 -9.71 -6.50
N SER A 37 17.68 -9.53 -6.90
CA SER A 37 17.19 -9.94 -8.23
C SER A 37 17.44 -8.91 -9.33
N ILE A 38 17.86 -7.66 -9.00
CA ILE A 38 18.04 -6.60 -9.99
C ILE A 38 19.36 -5.85 -9.78
N SER A 39 20.11 -5.73 -10.88
CA SER A 39 21.33 -4.90 -10.95
C SER A 39 21.09 -3.38 -10.86
N GLN A 40 19.83 -2.92 -10.79
CA GLN A 40 19.44 -1.51 -10.82
C GLN A 40 18.80 -1.01 -9.50
N THR A 41 18.84 -1.80 -8.43
CA THR A 41 18.42 -1.30 -7.10
C THR A 41 19.35 -0.19 -6.65
N LYS A 42 18.77 0.86 -6.12
CA LYS A 42 19.50 2.00 -5.58
C LYS A 42 19.13 2.20 -4.12
N GLU A 43 20.11 2.00 -3.26
CA GLU A 43 19.96 2.41 -1.86
C GLU A 43 19.93 3.94 -1.77
N MET A 44 18.98 4.46 -1.02
CA MET A 44 18.83 5.88 -0.77
C MET A 44 18.33 6.10 0.66
N THR A 45 18.77 7.20 1.25
CA THR A 45 18.13 7.75 2.45
C THR A 45 16.78 8.39 2.09
N ALA A 46 15.90 8.55 3.08
CA ALA A 46 14.63 9.26 2.89
C ALA A 46 14.84 10.70 2.39
N ARG A 47 15.91 11.34 2.83
CA ARG A 47 16.30 12.69 2.38
C ARG A 47 16.71 12.73 0.91
N GLU A 48 17.54 11.82 0.46
CA GLU A 48 17.95 11.74 -0.95
C GLU A 48 16.76 11.46 -1.88
N LEU A 49 15.82 10.59 -1.42
CA LEU A 49 14.59 10.33 -2.16
C LEU A 49 13.72 11.58 -2.21
N PHE A 50 13.56 12.28 -1.08
CA PHE A 50 12.83 13.54 -1.01
C PHE A 50 13.37 14.58 -1.98
N ASP A 51 14.69 14.82 -1.98
CA ASP A 51 15.35 15.82 -2.84
C ASP A 51 15.15 15.54 -4.34
N LYS A 52 14.97 14.26 -4.70
CA LYS A 52 14.62 13.88 -6.07
C LYS A 52 13.14 14.06 -6.37
N ALA A 53 12.28 13.59 -5.49
CA ALA A 53 10.84 13.55 -5.72
C ALA A 53 10.21 14.93 -5.68
N ILE A 54 10.67 15.83 -4.78
CA ILE A 54 10.09 17.16 -4.61
C ILE A 54 10.20 18.03 -5.87
N ARG A 55 11.16 17.73 -6.75
CA ARG A 55 11.32 18.42 -8.06
C ARG A 55 10.10 18.28 -8.96
N TYR A 56 9.28 17.24 -8.75
CA TYR A 56 8.06 17.00 -9.50
C TYR A 56 6.83 17.70 -8.90
N LYS A 57 6.97 18.40 -7.76
CA LYS A 57 5.87 19.11 -7.08
C LYS A 57 5.05 20.02 -8.03
N PRO A 58 5.65 20.78 -8.98
CA PRO A 58 4.88 21.60 -9.91
C PRO A 58 3.88 20.84 -10.77
N TYR A 59 4.11 19.54 -11.01
CA TYR A 59 3.22 18.68 -11.82
C TYR A 59 2.04 18.11 -11.03
N TRP A 60 2.09 18.10 -9.70
CA TRP A 60 1.07 17.44 -8.85
C TRP A 60 -0.21 18.26 -8.73
N LYS A 61 -0.17 19.55 -9.01
CA LYS A 61 -1.30 20.48 -8.88
C LYS A 61 -1.94 20.38 -7.47
N ASN A 62 -3.27 20.59 -7.37
CA ASN A 62 -3.95 20.70 -6.08
C ASN A 62 -4.30 19.33 -5.45
N ASN A 63 -4.40 18.26 -6.23
CA ASN A 63 -4.87 16.93 -5.78
C ASN A 63 -3.92 15.79 -6.12
N GLY A 64 -2.71 16.10 -6.56
CA GLY A 64 -1.67 15.12 -6.78
C GLY A 64 -0.71 15.01 -5.61
N GLY A 65 0.34 14.19 -5.74
CA GLY A 65 1.31 14.00 -4.67
C GLY A 65 2.26 12.84 -4.87
N ILE A 66 2.56 12.16 -3.78
CA ILE A 66 3.46 11.01 -3.75
C ILE A 66 2.70 9.74 -3.36
N THR A 67 3.01 8.63 -4.01
CA THR A 67 2.56 7.29 -3.61
C THR A 67 3.78 6.41 -3.40
N VAL A 68 3.87 5.75 -2.27
CA VAL A 68 4.86 4.70 -2.00
C VAL A 68 4.19 3.35 -2.19
N SER A 69 4.77 2.55 -3.07
CA SER A 69 4.30 1.23 -3.51
C SER A 69 5.51 0.29 -3.67
N GLY A 70 5.41 -0.72 -4.55
CA GLY A 70 6.54 -1.59 -4.93
C GLY A 70 6.28 -3.04 -4.62
N GLY A 71 7.13 -3.64 -3.79
CA GLY A 71 6.86 -4.91 -3.12
C GLY A 71 5.81 -4.70 -2.02
N GLU A 72 6.26 -4.40 -0.82
CA GLU A 72 5.38 -4.06 0.32
C GLU A 72 6.01 -2.91 1.13
N PRO A 73 5.48 -1.69 1.05
CA PRO A 73 6.07 -0.52 1.72
C PRO A 73 6.20 -0.67 3.23
N LEU A 74 5.28 -1.37 3.88
CA LEU A 74 5.28 -1.54 5.33
C LEU A 74 6.46 -2.41 5.85
N VAL A 75 7.17 -3.09 4.95
CA VAL A 75 8.45 -3.76 5.30
C VAL A 75 9.52 -2.73 5.64
N GLN A 76 9.44 -1.53 5.05
CA GLN A 76 10.36 -0.41 5.28
C GLN A 76 9.67 0.75 6.02
N LEU A 77 8.91 0.42 7.06
CA LEU A 77 8.02 1.32 7.79
C LEU A 77 8.69 2.65 8.19
N ASP A 78 9.86 2.59 8.82
CA ASP A 78 10.57 3.78 9.31
C ASP A 78 11.04 4.67 8.16
N PHE A 79 11.52 4.07 7.09
CA PHE A 79 11.93 4.81 5.89
C PHE A 79 10.75 5.56 5.28
N VAL A 80 9.60 4.90 5.14
CA VAL A 80 8.38 5.54 4.59
C VAL A 80 7.90 6.66 5.50
N THR A 81 7.95 6.45 6.82
CA THR A 81 7.58 7.45 7.83
C THR A 81 8.45 8.70 7.72
N GLU A 82 9.77 8.55 7.66
CA GLU A 82 10.69 9.67 7.51
C GLU A 82 10.49 10.41 6.18
N PHE A 83 10.33 9.66 5.09
CA PHE A 83 10.05 10.24 3.78
C PHE A 83 8.74 11.04 3.77
N PHE A 84 7.65 10.49 4.34
CA PHE A 84 6.38 11.20 4.43
C PHE A 84 6.45 12.43 5.35
N ARG A 85 7.22 12.37 6.43
CA ARG A 85 7.44 13.53 7.29
C ARG A 85 8.06 14.70 6.51
N LEU A 86 9.01 14.42 5.61
CA LEU A 86 9.61 15.43 4.73
C LEU A 86 8.58 15.95 3.72
N MET A 87 7.80 15.08 3.10
CA MET A 87 6.75 15.46 2.14
C MET A 87 5.64 16.30 2.78
N LYS A 88 5.21 15.96 4.01
CA LYS A 88 4.17 16.70 4.74
C LYS A 88 4.60 18.12 5.10
N LYS A 89 5.89 18.36 5.38
CA LYS A 89 6.44 19.71 5.59
C LYS A 89 6.25 20.62 4.36
N GLU A 90 6.21 20.02 3.17
CA GLU A 90 5.98 20.72 1.90
C GLU A 90 4.50 20.77 1.48
N GLY A 91 3.58 20.29 2.33
CA GLY A 91 2.14 20.23 2.04
C GLY A 91 1.77 19.24 0.95
N VAL A 92 2.58 18.20 0.74
CA VAL A 92 2.35 17.20 -0.30
C VAL A 92 1.39 16.14 0.20
N HIS A 93 0.43 15.76 -0.64
CA HIS A 93 -0.47 14.64 -0.37
C HIS A 93 0.28 13.30 -0.46
N THR A 94 0.13 12.47 0.56
CA THR A 94 0.84 11.20 0.74
C THR A 94 -0.11 10.01 0.64
N CYS A 95 0.32 8.97 -0.07
CA CYS A 95 -0.45 7.75 -0.24
C CYS A 95 0.43 6.51 -0.04
N VAL A 96 -0.03 5.56 0.74
CA VAL A 96 0.58 4.22 0.87
C VAL A 96 -0.24 3.22 0.06
N ASP A 97 0.42 2.55 -0.86
CA ASP A 97 -0.14 1.46 -1.67
C ASP A 97 0.41 0.13 -1.15
N THR A 98 -0.41 -0.63 -0.44
CA THR A 98 0.03 -1.78 0.37
C THR A 98 -0.94 -2.96 0.26
N ALA A 99 -0.41 -4.16 0.45
CA ALA A 99 -1.20 -5.35 0.70
C ALA A 99 -1.46 -5.59 2.20
N GLY A 100 -0.87 -4.78 3.09
CA GLY A 100 -1.12 -4.85 4.53
C GLY A 100 -0.51 -6.04 5.26
N GLN A 101 0.27 -6.88 4.57
CA GLN A 101 0.76 -8.14 5.12
C GLN A 101 1.62 -8.00 6.39
N PRO A 102 2.49 -6.97 6.57
CA PRO A 102 3.26 -6.80 7.80
C PRO A 102 2.45 -6.32 9.01
N PHE A 103 1.18 -5.93 8.83
CA PHE A 103 0.38 -5.38 9.93
C PHE A 103 0.28 -6.35 11.10
N ARG A 104 0.45 -5.84 12.30
CA ARG A 104 0.30 -6.55 13.57
C ARG A 104 0.01 -5.58 14.70
N ARG A 105 -0.59 -6.10 15.78
CA ARG A 105 -0.95 -5.31 16.97
C ARG A 105 0.09 -5.38 18.09
N ASP A 106 1.29 -5.79 17.77
CA ASP A 106 2.44 -5.65 18.65
C ASP A 106 2.64 -4.17 19.00
N PRO A 107 2.74 -3.78 20.30
CA PRO A 107 2.73 -2.38 20.70
C PRO A 107 3.82 -1.55 20.04
N GLU A 108 5.05 -2.04 20.01
CA GLU A 108 6.19 -1.32 19.42
C GLU A 108 5.99 -1.10 17.91
N TRP A 109 5.53 -2.12 17.21
CA TRP A 109 5.25 -2.00 15.78
C TRP A 109 4.05 -1.08 15.52
N LEU A 110 3.01 -1.18 16.35
CA LEU A 110 1.80 -0.40 16.21
C LEU A 110 2.04 1.09 16.45
N ASP A 111 2.89 1.45 17.42
CA ASP A 111 3.29 2.84 17.67
C ASP A 111 3.97 3.46 16.43
N ARG A 112 4.88 2.72 15.81
CA ARG A 112 5.54 3.14 14.57
C ARG A 112 4.55 3.24 13.39
N PHE A 113 3.62 2.31 13.30
CA PHE A 113 2.57 2.35 12.27
C PHE A 113 1.62 3.54 12.48
N ASN A 114 1.27 3.86 13.72
CA ASN A 114 0.45 5.03 14.06
C ASN A 114 1.13 6.33 13.63
N GLU A 115 2.44 6.42 13.78
CA GLU A 115 3.20 7.55 13.28
C GLU A 115 3.10 7.66 11.75
N LEU A 116 3.35 6.59 11.00
CA LEU A 116 3.13 6.57 9.55
C LEU A 116 1.70 6.94 9.20
N MET A 117 0.71 6.34 9.90
CA MET A 117 -0.70 6.59 9.68
C MET A 117 -1.05 8.08 9.84
N SER A 118 -0.43 8.78 10.82
CA SER A 118 -0.65 10.22 11.04
C SER A 118 -0.16 11.09 9.86
N LEU A 119 0.84 10.62 9.13
CA LEU A 119 1.47 11.30 8.00
C LEU A 119 0.91 10.87 6.64
N THR A 120 -0.03 9.90 6.62
CA THR A 120 -0.62 9.35 5.40
C THR A 120 -2.02 9.92 5.20
N ASP A 121 -2.28 10.50 4.03
CA ASP A 121 -3.61 11.01 3.67
C ASP A 121 -4.52 9.90 3.14
N LEU A 122 -4.00 8.96 2.36
CA LEU A 122 -4.75 7.87 1.76
C LEU A 122 -4.01 6.55 1.86
N PHE A 123 -4.70 5.50 2.26
CA PHE A 123 -4.25 4.13 2.09
C PHE A 123 -4.95 3.47 0.90
N MET A 124 -4.19 2.91 -0.03
CA MET A 124 -4.70 2.01 -1.05
C MET A 124 -4.37 0.59 -0.58
N LEU A 125 -5.40 -0.15 -0.16
CA LEU A 125 -5.26 -1.48 0.40
C LEU A 125 -5.73 -2.55 -0.59
N ASP A 126 -4.84 -3.46 -0.94
CA ASP A 126 -5.14 -4.59 -1.81
C ASP A 126 -5.75 -5.76 -1.02
N LEU A 127 -7.02 -6.04 -1.21
CA LEU A 127 -7.66 -7.28 -0.78
C LEU A 127 -7.59 -8.29 -1.93
N LYS A 128 -6.68 -9.26 -1.84
CA LYS A 128 -6.39 -10.18 -2.96
C LYS A 128 -7.34 -11.38 -3.04
N GLN A 129 -7.81 -11.86 -1.89
CA GLN A 129 -8.88 -12.83 -1.69
C GLN A 129 -9.43 -12.61 -0.29
N PHE A 130 -10.73 -12.86 -0.08
CA PHE A 130 -11.34 -12.76 1.23
C PHE A 130 -11.24 -14.08 2.01
N ASP A 131 -11.49 -15.22 1.36
CA ASP A 131 -11.27 -16.53 1.95
C ASP A 131 -9.78 -16.77 2.22
N SER A 132 -9.46 -17.14 3.48
CA SER A 132 -8.08 -17.29 3.92
C SER A 132 -7.34 -18.42 3.20
N LYS A 133 -8.03 -19.52 2.85
CA LYS A 133 -7.41 -20.65 2.15
C LYS A 133 -7.06 -20.24 0.71
N LEU A 134 -8.02 -19.62 0.02
CA LEU A 134 -7.80 -19.10 -1.33
C LEU A 134 -6.69 -18.04 -1.32
N HIS A 135 -6.63 -17.20 -0.27
CA HIS A 135 -5.57 -16.22 -0.10
C HIS A 135 -4.18 -16.88 0.06
N VAL A 136 -4.08 -17.96 0.85
CA VAL A 136 -2.83 -18.74 0.99
C VAL A 136 -2.42 -19.36 -0.34
N GLU A 137 -3.35 -19.95 -1.08
CA GLU A 137 -3.08 -20.56 -2.40
C GLU A 137 -2.59 -19.53 -3.42
N LEU A 138 -3.11 -18.30 -3.33
CA LEU A 138 -2.79 -17.21 -4.24
C LEU A 138 -1.48 -16.50 -3.92
N THR A 139 -1.20 -16.30 -2.61
CA THR A 139 -0.14 -15.38 -2.14
C THR A 139 0.93 -16.04 -1.28
N GLY A 140 0.69 -17.28 -0.81
CA GLY A 140 1.54 -18.00 0.14
C GLY A 140 1.39 -17.59 1.60
N LYS A 141 0.45 -16.69 1.94
CA LYS A 141 0.16 -16.21 3.30
C LYS A 141 -1.34 -16.11 3.54
N ASP A 142 -1.78 -16.20 4.81
CA ASP A 142 -3.15 -15.85 5.18
C ASP A 142 -3.40 -14.32 5.14
N ASN A 143 -4.65 -13.91 5.31
CA ASN A 143 -5.10 -12.54 5.21
C ASN A 143 -5.65 -11.96 6.52
N ALA A 144 -5.54 -12.66 7.65
CA ALA A 144 -6.13 -12.21 8.90
C ALA A 144 -5.62 -10.83 9.33
N ASN A 145 -4.31 -10.60 9.23
CA ASN A 145 -3.67 -9.34 9.54
C ASN A 145 -4.04 -8.22 8.53
N ILE A 146 -4.30 -8.56 7.28
CA ILE A 146 -4.71 -7.60 6.24
C ILE A 146 -6.13 -7.08 6.55
N LEU A 147 -7.05 -7.99 6.87
CA LEU A 147 -8.41 -7.64 7.27
C LEU A 147 -8.43 -6.87 8.60
N ASP A 148 -7.54 -7.23 9.53
CA ASP A 148 -7.38 -6.49 10.78
C ASP A 148 -6.84 -5.07 10.55
N MET A 149 -5.89 -4.88 9.64
CA MET A 149 -5.42 -3.56 9.21
C MET A 149 -6.55 -2.70 8.64
N ALA A 150 -7.40 -3.28 7.77
CA ALA A 150 -8.54 -2.55 7.21
C ALA A 150 -9.48 -2.04 8.30
N ARG A 151 -9.81 -2.89 9.29
CA ARG A 151 -10.63 -2.48 10.45
C ARG A 151 -9.93 -1.40 11.26
N TYR A 152 -8.64 -1.58 11.52
CA TYR A 152 -7.85 -0.62 12.31
C TYR A 152 -7.82 0.76 11.66
N LEU A 153 -7.56 0.84 10.35
CA LEU A 153 -7.60 2.10 9.61
C LEU A 153 -8.99 2.74 9.66
N SER A 154 -10.05 1.94 9.44
CA SER A 154 -11.43 2.38 9.50
C SER A 154 -11.81 2.94 10.88
N ASP A 155 -11.45 2.26 11.95
CA ASP A 155 -11.76 2.67 13.32
C ASP A 155 -11.01 3.94 13.73
N ASN A 156 -9.85 4.19 13.14
CA ASN A 156 -9.07 5.41 13.33
C ASN A 156 -9.42 6.54 12.32
N GLY A 157 -10.49 6.39 11.55
CA GLY A 157 -10.97 7.44 10.64
C GLY A 157 -10.06 7.68 9.44
N LYS A 158 -9.21 6.72 9.05
CA LYS A 158 -8.29 6.86 7.91
C LYS A 158 -8.99 6.53 6.60
N GLU A 159 -8.87 7.44 5.64
CA GLU A 159 -9.40 7.23 4.29
C GLU A 159 -8.68 6.07 3.61
N MET A 160 -9.48 5.19 3.00
CA MET A 160 -9.00 4.01 2.28
C MET A 160 -9.68 3.86 0.94
N TRP A 161 -8.89 3.48 -0.05
CA TRP A 161 -9.38 2.83 -1.27
C TRP A 161 -9.07 1.34 -1.18
N ILE A 162 -10.09 0.51 -1.34
CA ILE A 162 -9.90 -0.93 -1.44
C ILE A 162 -9.75 -1.29 -2.91
N ARG A 163 -8.71 -2.07 -3.20
CA ARG A 163 -8.49 -2.61 -4.55
C ARG A 163 -8.59 -4.13 -4.53
N HIS A 164 -9.20 -4.66 -5.56
CA HIS A 164 -9.20 -6.07 -5.85
C HIS A 164 -8.91 -6.29 -7.34
N VAL A 165 -8.01 -7.22 -7.64
CA VAL A 165 -7.66 -7.56 -9.02
C VAL A 165 -8.51 -8.77 -9.44
N LEU A 166 -9.41 -8.57 -10.40
CA LEU A 166 -10.21 -9.66 -10.97
C LEU A 166 -9.38 -10.44 -11.99
N VAL A 167 -9.10 -11.69 -11.67
CA VAL A 167 -8.43 -12.64 -12.56
C VAL A 167 -9.40 -13.79 -12.81
N PRO A 168 -9.90 -13.98 -14.03
CA PRO A 168 -10.89 -15.01 -14.37
C PRO A 168 -10.43 -16.42 -13.94
N GLY A 169 -11.30 -17.12 -13.22
CA GLY A 169 -11.03 -18.46 -12.68
C GLY A 169 -10.07 -18.50 -11.48
N VAL A 170 -9.65 -17.35 -10.96
CA VAL A 170 -8.69 -17.26 -9.83
C VAL A 170 -9.23 -16.41 -8.68
N THR A 171 -9.69 -15.19 -8.97
CA THR A 171 -10.14 -14.23 -7.94
C THR A 171 -11.57 -13.73 -8.18
N ASP A 172 -12.32 -14.38 -9.03
CA ASP A 172 -13.68 -14.02 -9.45
C ASP A 172 -14.77 -14.95 -8.87
N ASP A 173 -14.46 -15.71 -7.81
CA ASP A 173 -15.46 -16.51 -7.10
C ASP A 173 -16.54 -15.61 -6.50
N GLU A 174 -17.80 -15.82 -6.90
CA GLU A 174 -18.93 -14.97 -6.51
C GLU A 174 -19.17 -14.97 -4.99
N ASN A 175 -18.97 -16.09 -4.31
CA ASN A 175 -19.16 -16.17 -2.85
C ASN A 175 -18.06 -15.39 -2.13
N ASP A 176 -16.82 -15.49 -2.59
CA ASP A 176 -15.71 -14.74 -2.03
C ASP A 176 -15.89 -13.24 -2.25
N LEU A 177 -16.27 -12.83 -3.45
CA LEU A 177 -16.57 -11.43 -3.77
C LEU A 177 -17.74 -10.89 -2.95
N ARG A 178 -18.78 -11.66 -2.68
CA ARG A 178 -19.90 -11.25 -1.83
C ARG A 178 -19.45 -11.03 -0.39
N LYS A 179 -18.72 -11.98 0.19
CA LYS A 179 -18.15 -11.83 1.54
C LYS A 179 -17.21 -10.62 1.64
N MET A 180 -16.38 -10.40 0.62
CA MET A 180 -15.51 -9.22 0.53
C MET A 180 -16.34 -7.93 0.49
N SER A 181 -17.41 -7.89 -0.30
CA SER A 181 -18.31 -6.75 -0.39
C SER A 181 -18.97 -6.45 0.96
N ASP A 182 -19.49 -7.47 1.66
CA ASP A 182 -20.09 -7.32 2.98
C ASP A 182 -19.07 -6.79 4.00
N PHE A 183 -17.84 -7.29 3.93
CA PHE A 183 -16.75 -6.78 4.76
C PHE A 183 -16.45 -5.31 4.47
N ILE A 184 -16.30 -4.93 3.19
CA ILE A 184 -16.05 -3.54 2.79
C ILE A 184 -17.18 -2.62 3.25
N ALA A 185 -18.45 -3.06 3.11
CA ALA A 185 -19.61 -2.31 3.56
C ALA A 185 -19.64 -2.08 5.08
N SER A 186 -18.94 -2.91 5.86
CA SER A 186 -18.82 -2.74 7.31
C SER A 186 -17.77 -1.70 7.72
N LEU A 187 -16.92 -1.25 6.80
CA LEU A 187 -15.89 -0.24 7.04
C LEU A 187 -16.47 1.18 6.87
N LYS A 188 -16.01 2.13 7.70
CA LYS A 188 -16.60 3.49 7.78
C LYS A 188 -15.92 4.50 6.83
N THR A 189 -14.71 4.21 6.36
CA THR A 189 -13.82 5.19 5.71
C THR A 189 -13.34 4.74 4.33
N VAL A 190 -14.07 3.86 3.68
CA VAL A 190 -13.82 3.46 2.29
C VAL A 190 -14.53 4.43 1.35
N SER A 191 -13.80 5.01 0.39
CA SER A 191 -14.28 5.99 -0.58
C SER A 191 -14.06 5.52 -2.04
#